data_e28ebe9b4963ef1cc96df66543d35edd
#
_entry.id   e28ebe9b4963ef1cc96df66543d35edd
#
_cell.length_a   1.000
_cell.length_b   1.000
_cell.length_c   1.000
_cell.angle_alpha   90.00
_cell.angle_beta   90.00
_cell.angle_gamma   90.00
#
_symmetry.space_group_name_H-M   'P 1'
#
loop_
_entity.id
_entity.type
_entity.pdbx_description
1 polymer ?
#
loop_
_entity_poly.entity_id
_entity_poly.type
_entity_poly.pdbx_seq_one_letter_code
_entity_poly.pdbx_strand_id
1 'polypeptide(L)'
;DDFIGEVISAVRVCDTAVMLLNAQHGVEASSEVIWDYVDKYQKPTIFAVNQLDLEHANFNATVEKAKNKFGNAITVMQYPLNQGIGFNAIIDLLKMTMYRFPATGGKPEKLAIPPEEMEYAKKLHNELVEKAAENDEKLMELYFERGSLDEDEMKQGLKAGMMAHQIFPVFCLSAKKDMGSGRLMGFIDNVAPSAIDMPAEIAEDKTLLPCNPTGPTVLFFYKTIIEPHLGKLTFFKVLSGEVIA
;
A
#
# COMPACT_ATOMS: atom_id res chain seq x y z
N ASP A 1 3.51 3.04 23.59
CA ASP A 1 2.85 1.77 23.16
C ASP A 1 1.49 1.51 23.79
N ASP A 2 0.86 2.55 24.36
CA ASP A 2 -0.39 2.41 25.13
C ASP A 2 -1.58 1.96 24.26
N PHE A 3 -1.50 2.12 22.94
CA PHE A 3 -2.55 1.79 21.99
C PHE A 3 -2.24 0.57 21.09
N ILE A 4 -1.24 -0.24 21.44
CA ILE A 4 -0.85 -1.38 20.59
C ILE A 4 -2.00 -2.38 20.39
N GLY A 5 -2.88 -2.56 21.39
CA GLY A 5 -4.07 -3.41 21.26
C GLY A 5 -5.03 -2.96 20.17
N GLU A 6 -5.17 -1.65 19.96
CA GLU A 6 -5.96 -1.07 18.87
C GLU A 6 -5.34 -1.36 17.50
N VAL A 7 -4.01 -1.22 17.42
CA VAL A 7 -3.26 -1.51 16.19
C VAL A 7 -3.39 -2.98 15.83
N ILE A 8 -3.21 -3.90 16.79
CA ILE A 8 -3.35 -5.34 16.57
C ILE A 8 -4.75 -5.67 16.05
N SER A 9 -5.79 -5.11 16.68
CA SER A 9 -7.18 -5.31 16.27
C SER A 9 -7.42 -4.80 14.84
N ALA A 10 -6.89 -3.61 14.49
CA ALA A 10 -7.00 -3.04 13.17
C ALA A 10 -6.27 -3.88 12.10
N VAL A 11 -5.04 -4.29 12.37
CA VAL A 11 -4.25 -5.15 11.47
C VAL A 11 -4.93 -6.51 11.29
N ARG A 12 -5.54 -7.08 12.33
CA ARG A 12 -6.23 -8.38 12.21
C ARG A 12 -7.41 -8.32 11.26
N VAL A 13 -8.14 -7.21 11.22
CA VAL A 13 -9.39 -7.09 10.43
C VAL A 13 -9.21 -6.43 9.06
N CYS A 14 -8.12 -5.71 8.80
CA CYS A 14 -7.89 -5.14 7.48
C CYS A 14 -7.55 -6.23 6.44
N ASP A 15 -7.84 -5.96 5.18
CA ASP A 15 -7.46 -6.83 4.06
C ASP A 15 -6.15 -6.36 3.44
N THR A 16 -5.92 -5.05 3.38
CA THR A 16 -4.65 -4.44 3.02
C THR A 16 -4.28 -3.37 4.06
N ALA A 17 -3.03 -3.35 4.51
CA ALA A 17 -2.51 -2.34 5.43
C ALA A 17 -1.83 -1.20 4.67
N VAL A 18 -1.90 0.02 5.20
CA VAL A 18 -1.09 1.16 4.75
C VAL A 18 -0.20 1.59 5.91
N MET A 19 1.11 1.43 5.76
CA MET A 19 2.11 1.85 6.73
C MET A 19 2.73 3.18 6.32
N LEU A 20 2.61 4.18 7.20
CA LEU A 20 3.21 5.49 7.00
C LEU A 20 4.63 5.52 7.57
N LEU A 21 5.59 5.94 6.75
CA LEU A 21 6.97 6.20 7.17
C LEU A 21 7.24 7.71 7.13
N ASN A 22 7.92 8.21 8.14
CA ASN A 22 8.31 9.60 8.20
C ASN A 22 9.52 9.85 7.30
N ALA A 23 9.42 10.83 6.39
CA ALA A 23 10.50 11.15 5.44
C ALA A 23 11.79 11.67 6.09
N GLN A 24 11.73 12.19 7.33
CA GLN A 24 12.90 12.67 8.06
C GLN A 24 13.56 11.57 8.90
N HIS A 25 12.74 10.71 9.55
CA HIS A 25 13.23 9.71 10.51
C HIS A 25 13.34 8.31 9.88
N GLY A 26 12.56 8.04 8.85
CA GLY A 26 12.51 6.72 8.19
C GLY A 26 11.72 5.70 9.01
N VAL A 27 12.31 4.51 9.17
CA VAL A 27 11.74 3.45 10.01
C VAL A 27 12.03 3.75 11.48
N GLU A 28 10.99 3.80 12.30
CA GLU A 28 11.04 4.03 13.74
C GLU A 28 10.64 2.76 14.49
N ALA A 29 10.97 2.66 15.79
CA ALA A 29 10.68 1.48 16.59
C ALA A 29 9.19 1.09 16.59
N SER A 30 8.28 2.07 16.56
CA SER A 30 6.85 1.82 16.42
C SER A 30 6.47 1.15 15.09
N SER A 31 7.15 1.53 14.00
CA SER A 31 6.96 0.91 12.67
C SER A 31 7.40 -0.56 12.68
N GLU A 32 8.48 -0.88 13.38
CA GLU A 32 8.96 -2.26 13.53
C GLU A 32 7.95 -3.12 14.29
N VAL A 33 7.44 -2.62 15.41
CA VAL A 33 6.44 -3.35 16.20
C VAL A 33 5.15 -3.59 15.40
N ILE A 34 4.70 -2.60 14.62
CA ILE A 34 3.52 -2.76 13.75
C ILE A 34 3.81 -3.79 12.66
N TRP A 35 5.00 -3.75 12.07
CA TRP A 35 5.41 -4.70 11.04
C TRP A 35 5.36 -6.15 11.52
N ASP A 36 5.81 -6.44 12.75
CA ASP A 36 5.75 -7.79 13.32
C ASP A 36 4.33 -8.36 13.30
N TYR A 37 3.30 -7.53 13.52
CA TYR A 37 1.89 -7.96 13.42
C TYR A 37 1.42 -8.06 11.96
N VAL A 38 1.81 -7.13 11.10
CA VAL A 38 1.50 -7.17 9.67
C VAL A 38 2.06 -8.45 9.04
N ASP A 39 3.32 -8.76 9.31
CA ASP A 39 3.99 -9.98 8.85
C ASP A 39 3.38 -11.25 9.45
N LYS A 40 3.13 -11.26 10.77
CA LYS A 40 2.46 -12.37 11.44
C LYS A 40 1.11 -12.73 10.83
N TYR A 41 0.31 -11.73 10.45
CA TYR A 41 -0.99 -11.93 9.84
C TYR A 41 -0.94 -11.98 8.31
N GLN A 42 0.24 -11.96 7.72
CA GLN A 42 0.45 -12.00 6.27
C GLN A 42 -0.43 -11.02 5.51
N LYS A 43 -0.45 -9.76 5.97
CA LYS A 43 -1.28 -8.72 5.36
C LYS A 43 -0.60 -8.06 4.18
N PRO A 44 -1.21 -8.03 2.99
CA PRO A 44 -0.76 -7.16 1.91
C PRO A 44 -0.54 -5.74 2.43
N THR A 45 0.60 -5.15 2.13
CA THR A 45 0.99 -3.87 2.74
C THR A 45 1.51 -2.88 1.72
N ILE A 46 1.03 -1.66 1.82
CA ILE A 46 1.51 -0.50 1.06
C ILE A 46 2.27 0.40 2.02
N PHE A 47 3.46 0.83 1.63
CA PHE A 47 4.21 1.85 2.36
C PHE A 47 3.98 3.23 1.74
N ALA A 48 3.90 4.24 2.58
CA ALA A 48 3.81 5.61 2.12
C ALA A 48 4.78 6.50 2.90
N VAL A 49 5.77 7.04 2.20
CA VAL A 49 6.73 7.99 2.77
C VAL A 49 6.04 9.36 2.82
N ASN A 50 5.65 9.75 4.02
CA ASN A 50 4.89 10.96 4.30
C ASN A 50 5.79 12.10 4.81
N GLN A 51 5.27 13.32 4.78
CA GLN A 51 5.98 14.53 5.21
C GLN A 51 7.18 14.89 4.30
N LEU A 52 7.07 14.56 3.02
CA LEU A 52 8.08 14.91 2.02
C LEU A 52 8.26 16.43 1.83
N ASP A 53 7.34 17.24 2.35
CA ASP A 53 7.37 18.70 2.34
C ASP A 53 8.13 19.33 3.53
N LEU A 54 8.61 18.52 4.47
CA LEU A 54 9.37 19.02 5.61
C LEU A 54 10.84 19.17 5.28
N GLU A 55 11.49 20.18 5.90
CA GLU A 55 12.93 20.32 5.86
C GLU A 55 13.61 19.02 6.31
N HIS A 56 14.72 18.66 5.67
CA HIS A 56 15.45 17.40 5.91
C HIS A 56 14.70 16.10 5.52
N ALA A 57 13.55 16.17 4.83
CA ALA A 57 12.95 14.98 4.25
C ALA A 57 13.92 14.28 3.28
N ASN A 58 14.04 12.96 3.39
CA ASN A 58 14.91 12.17 2.53
C ASN A 58 14.22 10.86 2.14
N PHE A 59 13.60 10.84 0.98
CA PHE A 59 12.89 9.69 0.43
C PHE A 59 13.79 8.48 0.26
N ASN A 60 14.94 8.65 -0.38
CA ASN A 60 15.84 7.55 -0.68
C ASN A 60 16.39 6.90 0.60
N ALA A 61 16.81 7.70 1.58
CA ALA A 61 17.26 7.18 2.87
C ALA A 61 16.16 6.43 3.61
N THR A 62 14.91 6.90 3.54
CA THR A 62 13.75 6.24 4.13
C THR A 62 13.48 4.90 3.45
N VAL A 63 13.50 4.85 2.11
CA VAL A 63 13.32 3.60 1.34
C VAL A 63 14.43 2.60 1.65
N GLU A 64 15.69 3.03 1.70
CA GLU A 64 16.81 2.14 2.05
C GLU A 64 16.72 1.59 3.48
N LYS A 65 16.30 2.41 4.45
CA LYS A 65 16.01 1.92 5.81
C LYS A 65 14.87 0.89 5.80
N ALA A 66 13.81 1.13 4.99
CA ALA A 66 12.71 0.20 4.86
C ALA A 66 13.15 -1.13 4.22
N LYS A 67 13.96 -1.10 3.16
CA LYS A 67 14.53 -2.31 2.55
C LYS A 67 15.40 -3.10 3.53
N ASN A 68 16.26 -2.42 4.28
CA ASN A 68 17.13 -3.05 5.27
C ASN A 68 16.33 -3.72 6.40
N LYS A 69 15.16 -3.18 6.76
CA LYS A 69 14.37 -3.68 7.88
C LYS A 69 13.26 -4.66 7.44
N PHE A 70 12.58 -4.37 6.36
CA PHE A 70 11.39 -5.11 5.89
C PHE A 70 11.68 -5.98 4.66
N GLY A 71 12.91 -5.93 4.14
CA GLY A 71 13.38 -6.80 3.07
C GLY A 71 13.24 -6.23 1.66
N ASN A 72 13.69 -7.02 0.69
CA ASN A 72 13.80 -6.63 -0.72
C ASN A 72 12.45 -6.55 -1.45
N ALA A 73 11.36 -6.98 -0.80
CA ALA A 73 10.00 -6.83 -1.32
C ALA A 73 9.55 -5.35 -1.38
N ILE A 74 10.22 -4.44 -0.67
CA ILE A 74 10.01 -2.99 -0.77
C ILE A 74 10.24 -2.52 -2.21
N THR A 75 9.19 -2.03 -2.85
CA THR A 75 9.17 -1.74 -4.28
C THR A 75 8.70 -0.31 -4.52
N VAL A 76 9.56 0.50 -5.11
CA VAL A 76 9.26 1.92 -5.38
C VAL A 76 8.26 2.02 -6.53
N MET A 77 7.08 2.59 -6.24
CA MET A 77 6.05 2.90 -7.25
C MET A 77 6.15 4.33 -7.76
N GLN A 78 6.69 5.20 -6.92
CA GLN A 78 6.81 6.63 -7.16
C GLN A 78 8.06 7.17 -6.47
N TYR A 79 8.66 8.20 -7.03
CA TYR A 79 9.70 8.94 -6.33
C TYR A 79 9.47 10.46 -6.47
N PRO A 80 9.88 11.26 -5.47
CA PRO A 80 9.72 12.70 -5.51
C PRO A 80 10.76 13.31 -6.46
N LEU A 81 10.31 14.20 -7.37
CA LEU A 81 11.23 15.00 -8.18
C LEU A 81 11.98 16.01 -7.32
N ASN A 82 11.30 16.55 -6.31
CA ASN A 82 11.85 17.42 -5.29
C ASN A 82 11.29 17.05 -3.92
N GLN A 83 12.03 17.30 -2.88
CA GLN A 83 11.64 17.03 -1.50
C GLN A 83 12.08 18.16 -0.58
N GLY A 84 11.56 18.20 0.64
CA GLY A 84 11.77 19.28 1.57
C GLY A 84 10.83 20.46 1.32
N ILE A 85 11.23 21.64 1.80
CA ILE A 85 10.47 22.86 1.59
C ILE A 85 10.31 23.11 0.09
N GLY A 86 9.06 23.09 -0.40
CA GLY A 86 8.76 23.23 -1.83
C GLY A 86 8.45 21.92 -2.55
N PHE A 87 8.35 20.79 -1.83
CA PHE A 87 7.85 19.53 -2.40
C PHE A 87 6.52 19.76 -3.12
N ASN A 88 6.49 19.43 -4.41
CA ASN A 88 5.28 19.62 -5.24
C ASN A 88 5.20 18.67 -6.45
N ALA A 89 6.16 17.79 -6.66
CA ALA A 89 6.14 16.90 -7.82
C ALA A 89 6.60 15.48 -7.50
N ILE A 90 5.90 14.52 -8.08
CA ILE A 90 6.23 13.10 -8.03
C ILE A 90 6.26 12.49 -9.43
N ILE A 91 7.13 11.52 -9.64
CA ILE A 91 7.18 10.70 -10.85
C ILE A 91 6.56 9.34 -10.51
N ASP A 92 5.55 8.97 -11.26
CA ASP A 92 4.81 7.70 -11.14
C ASP A 92 5.39 6.70 -12.14
N LEU A 93 5.96 5.63 -11.64
CA LEU A 93 6.66 4.63 -12.43
C LEU A 93 5.71 3.67 -13.14
N LEU A 94 4.52 3.41 -12.60
CA LEU A 94 3.53 2.57 -13.27
C LEU A 94 3.00 3.25 -14.54
N LYS A 95 2.74 4.56 -14.46
CA LYS A 95 2.17 5.34 -15.56
C LYS A 95 3.20 6.12 -16.38
N MET A 96 4.47 6.08 -16.00
CA MET A 96 5.55 6.87 -16.61
C MET A 96 5.14 8.33 -16.84
N THR A 97 4.65 8.97 -15.77
CA THR A 97 4.06 10.30 -15.80
C THR A 97 4.50 11.10 -14.58
N MET A 98 4.81 12.39 -14.76
CA MET A 98 5.02 13.31 -13.66
C MET A 98 3.71 13.94 -13.22
N TYR A 99 3.47 13.99 -11.93
CA TYR A 99 2.36 14.72 -11.30
C TYR A 99 2.89 15.93 -10.55
N ARG A 100 2.48 17.13 -10.95
CA ARG A 100 2.82 18.39 -10.28
C ARG A 100 1.60 18.90 -9.54
N PHE A 101 1.76 19.12 -8.24
CA PHE A 101 0.71 19.61 -7.36
C PHE A 101 0.76 21.15 -7.25
N PRO A 102 -0.39 21.84 -7.19
CA PRO A 102 -0.43 23.24 -6.84
C PRO A 102 0.04 23.44 -5.39
N ALA A 103 0.50 24.66 -5.06
CA ALA A 103 0.98 24.97 -3.69
C ALA A 103 -0.08 24.74 -2.61
N THR A 104 -1.36 24.81 -2.98
CA THR A 104 -2.52 24.52 -2.11
C THR A 104 -2.83 23.04 -1.96
N GLY A 105 -2.13 22.15 -2.67
CA GLY A 105 -2.44 20.73 -2.72
C GLY A 105 -3.63 20.38 -3.62
N GLY A 106 -4.09 19.13 -3.51
CA GLY A 106 -5.25 18.64 -4.24
C GLY A 106 -4.93 18.04 -5.61
N LYS A 107 -5.75 18.31 -6.61
CA LYS A 107 -5.65 17.68 -7.95
C LYS A 107 -4.39 18.12 -8.69
N PRO A 108 -3.48 17.19 -9.04
CA PRO A 108 -2.26 17.52 -9.76
C PRO A 108 -2.49 17.74 -11.25
N GLU A 109 -1.57 18.46 -11.85
CA GLU A 109 -1.36 18.51 -13.30
C GLU A 109 -0.55 17.27 -13.74
N LYS A 110 -0.93 16.65 -14.86
CA LYS A 110 -0.18 15.57 -15.50
C LYS A 110 0.78 16.16 -16.52
N LEU A 111 2.06 15.82 -16.39
CA LEU A 111 3.13 16.33 -17.24
C LEU A 111 4.00 15.17 -17.73
N ALA A 112 4.71 15.40 -18.82
CA ALA A 112 5.79 14.50 -19.24
C ALA A 112 6.90 14.50 -18.19
N ILE A 113 7.58 13.37 -18.04
CA ILE A 113 8.79 13.26 -17.21
C ILE A 113 9.87 14.15 -17.84
N PRO A 114 10.58 14.99 -17.05
CA PRO A 114 11.68 15.80 -17.55
C PRO A 114 12.74 14.93 -18.24
N PRO A 115 13.35 15.41 -19.35
CA PRO A 115 14.36 14.64 -20.07
C PRO A 115 15.52 14.17 -19.19
N GLU A 116 15.95 14.96 -18.25
CA GLU A 116 17.01 14.66 -17.28
C GLU A 116 16.65 13.50 -16.32
N GLU A 117 15.37 13.29 -16.05
CA GLU A 117 14.86 12.21 -15.18
C GLU A 117 14.48 10.93 -15.95
N MET A 118 14.36 11.03 -17.28
CA MET A 118 13.79 9.97 -18.11
C MET A 118 14.59 8.67 -18.03
N GLU A 119 15.92 8.73 -18.01
CA GLU A 119 16.79 7.55 -17.94
C GLU A 119 16.61 6.84 -16.59
N TYR A 120 16.60 7.60 -15.51
CA TYR A 120 16.40 7.06 -14.16
C TYR A 120 15.00 6.47 -13.99
N ALA A 121 13.97 7.17 -14.46
CA ALA A 121 12.59 6.70 -14.41
C ALA A 121 12.40 5.40 -15.20
N LYS A 122 13.00 5.29 -16.39
CA LYS A 122 12.96 4.05 -17.21
C LYS A 122 13.65 2.90 -16.50
N LYS A 123 14.80 3.13 -15.87
CA LYS A 123 15.49 2.09 -15.11
C LYS A 123 14.58 1.53 -14.01
N LEU A 124 14.00 2.41 -13.17
CA LEU A 124 13.11 1.99 -12.09
C LEU A 124 11.80 1.37 -12.61
N HIS A 125 11.28 1.86 -13.72
CA HIS A 125 10.12 1.26 -14.37
C HIS A 125 10.40 -0.18 -14.82
N ASN A 126 11.55 -0.44 -15.45
CA ASN A 126 11.93 -1.78 -15.86
C ASN A 126 12.08 -2.73 -14.65
N GLU A 127 12.72 -2.28 -13.59
CA GLU A 127 12.78 -3.03 -12.31
C GLU A 127 11.38 -3.35 -11.76
N LEU A 128 10.43 -2.41 -11.90
CA LEU A 128 9.04 -2.61 -11.50
C LEU A 128 8.33 -3.64 -12.39
N VAL A 129 8.55 -3.59 -13.72
CA VAL A 129 7.99 -4.55 -14.69
C VAL A 129 8.49 -5.97 -14.38
N GLU A 130 9.80 -6.14 -14.16
CA GLU A 130 10.40 -7.42 -13.78
C GLU A 130 9.76 -7.98 -12.51
N LYS A 131 9.68 -7.16 -11.46
CA LYS A 131 9.05 -7.57 -10.20
C LYS A 131 7.58 -7.93 -10.35
N ALA A 132 6.83 -7.22 -11.18
CA ALA A 132 5.43 -7.56 -11.44
C ALA A 132 5.33 -8.90 -12.19
N ALA A 133 6.19 -9.15 -13.17
CA ALA A 133 6.21 -10.38 -13.97
C ALA A 133 6.54 -11.62 -13.11
N GLU A 134 7.47 -11.51 -12.15
CA GLU A 134 7.94 -12.63 -11.32
C GLU A 134 6.84 -13.34 -10.51
N ASN A 135 5.68 -12.71 -10.33
CA ASN A 135 4.60 -13.23 -9.48
C ASN A 135 3.48 -13.97 -10.24
N ASP A 136 3.61 -14.12 -11.57
CA ASP A 136 2.64 -14.82 -12.38
C ASP A 136 3.34 -15.44 -13.60
N GLU A 137 3.23 -16.76 -13.81
CA GLU A 137 3.91 -17.49 -14.90
C GLU A 137 3.57 -16.93 -16.29
N LYS A 138 2.30 -16.54 -16.51
CA LYS A 138 1.87 -15.97 -17.79
C LYS A 138 2.47 -14.59 -18.03
N LEU A 139 2.53 -13.77 -16.98
CA LEU A 139 3.15 -12.44 -17.07
C LEU A 139 4.65 -12.56 -17.32
N MET A 140 5.31 -13.57 -16.74
CA MET A 140 6.72 -13.86 -17.00
C MET A 140 6.95 -14.27 -18.45
N GLU A 141 6.09 -15.14 -19.01
CA GLU A 141 6.16 -15.51 -20.44
C GLU A 141 5.98 -14.28 -21.34
N LEU A 142 4.97 -13.44 -21.06
CA LEU A 142 4.73 -12.21 -21.82
C LEU A 142 5.91 -11.23 -21.73
N TYR A 143 6.52 -11.11 -20.57
CA TYR A 143 7.70 -10.28 -20.37
C TYR A 143 8.89 -10.79 -21.19
N PHE A 144 9.14 -12.11 -21.24
CA PHE A 144 10.20 -12.68 -22.08
C PHE A 144 9.95 -12.51 -23.57
N GLU A 145 8.69 -12.56 -24.00
CA GLU A 145 8.33 -12.38 -25.41
C GLU A 145 8.42 -10.92 -25.88
N ARG A 146 7.98 -9.97 -25.04
CA ARG A 146 7.79 -8.55 -25.43
C ARG A 146 8.82 -7.60 -24.83
N GLY A 147 9.53 -8.01 -23.78
CA GLY A 147 10.42 -7.16 -22.98
C GLY A 147 9.70 -6.10 -22.16
N SER A 148 8.36 -6.16 -22.04
CA SER A 148 7.54 -5.22 -21.29
C SER A 148 6.17 -5.83 -20.96
N LEU A 149 5.48 -5.23 -19.99
CA LEU A 149 4.08 -5.49 -19.66
C LEU A 149 3.26 -4.21 -19.85
N ASP A 150 1.99 -4.36 -20.22
CA ASP A 150 1.07 -3.21 -20.23
C ASP A 150 0.60 -2.83 -18.81
N GLU A 151 -0.14 -1.72 -18.68
CA GLU A 151 -0.57 -1.21 -17.37
C GLU A 151 -1.46 -2.21 -16.62
N ASP A 152 -2.32 -2.94 -17.30
CA ASP A 152 -3.26 -3.87 -16.66
C ASP A 152 -2.55 -5.18 -16.29
N GLU A 153 -1.64 -5.66 -17.13
CA GLU A 153 -0.73 -6.78 -16.83
C GLU A 153 0.14 -6.44 -15.60
N MET A 154 0.70 -5.24 -15.54
CA MET A 154 1.45 -4.78 -14.36
C MET A 154 0.59 -4.73 -13.10
N LYS A 155 -0.65 -4.22 -13.16
CA LYS A 155 -1.57 -4.20 -12.02
C LYS A 155 -1.86 -5.62 -11.52
N GLN A 156 -2.06 -6.57 -12.43
CA GLN A 156 -2.27 -7.98 -12.08
C GLN A 156 -1.06 -8.56 -11.34
N GLY A 157 0.15 -8.37 -11.87
CA GLY A 157 1.39 -8.85 -11.26
C GLY A 157 1.67 -8.20 -9.90
N LEU A 158 1.44 -6.87 -9.80
CA LEU A 158 1.57 -6.15 -8.53
C LEU A 158 0.60 -6.68 -7.47
N LYS A 159 -0.67 -6.92 -7.83
CA LYS A 159 -1.65 -7.51 -6.92
C LYS A 159 -1.23 -8.90 -6.46
N ALA A 160 -0.82 -9.77 -7.39
CA ALA A 160 -0.33 -11.11 -7.08
C ALA A 160 0.88 -11.06 -6.14
N GLY A 161 1.85 -10.19 -6.43
CA GLY A 161 3.04 -9.99 -5.61
C GLY A 161 2.73 -9.45 -4.21
N MET A 162 1.75 -8.55 -4.07
CA MET A 162 1.28 -8.08 -2.77
C MET A 162 0.66 -9.21 -1.95
N MET A 163 -0.17 -10.05 -2.57
CA MET A 163 -0.79 -11.20 -1.91
C MET A 163 0.23 -12.27 -1.51
N ALA A 164 1.28 -12.46 -2.32
CA ALA A 164 2.38 -13.39 -2.06
C ALA A 164 3.44 -12.81 -1.10
N HIS A 165 3.30 -11.59 -0.61
CA HIS A 165 4.31 -10.88 0.21
C HIS A 165 5.68 -10.72 -0.47
N GLN A 166 5.68 -10.67 -1.81
CA GLN A 166 6.87 -10.44 -2.62
C GLN A 166 6.99 -8.98 -3.11
N ILE A 167 5.92 -8.20 -2.97
CA ILE A 167 5.88 -6.78 -3.34
C ILE A 167 5.20 -5.98 -2.22
N PHE A 168 5.91 -4.96 -1.72
CA PHE A 168 5.39 -3.92 -0.83
C PHE A 168 5.54 -2.57 -1.52
N PRO A 169 4.49 -2.06 -2.19
CA PRO A 169 4.54 -0.81 -2.94
C PRO A 169 4.86 0.39 -2.06
N VAL A 170 5.72 1.30 -2.53
CA VAL A 170 6.10 2.53 -1.82
C VAL A 170 5.63 3.76 -2.58
N PHE A 171 4.88 4.63 -1.88
CA PHE A 171 4.30 5.88 -2.39
C PHE A 171 4.90 7.12 -1.74
N CYS A 172 4.74 8.26 -2.41
CA CYS A 172 5.20 9.58 -1.97
C CYS A 172 4.01 10.41 -1.47
N LEU A 173 4.11 10.96 -0.25
CA LEU A 173 3.04 11.78 0.33
C LEU A 173 3.54 13.06 1.01
N SER A 174 2.69 14.08 0.95
CA SER A 174 2.52 15.08 1.99
C SER A 174 1.03 15.15 2.31
N ALA A 175 0.58 14.34 3.28
CA ALA A 175 -0.83 14.24 3.65
C ALA A 175 -1.38 15.59 4.14
N LYS A 176 -0.59 16.37 4.90
CA LYS A 176 -0.98 17.69 5.38
C LYS A 176 -1.28 18.68 4.24
N LYS A 177 -0.58 18.55 3.11
CA LYS A 177 -0.75 19.40 1.93
C LYS A 177 -1.62 18.77 0.85
N ASP A 178 -2.20 17.59 1.11
CA ASP A 178 -2.96 16.82 0.12
C ASP A 178 -2.20 16.63 -1.21
N MET A 179 -0.92 16.26 -1.10
CA MET A 179 -0.07 15.95 -2.25
C MET A 179 0.25 14.45 -2.24
N GLY A 180 -0.09 13.74 -3.31
CA GLY A 180 0.10 12.30 -3.45
C GLY A 180 -1.05 11.43 -2.93
N SER A 181 -1.91 11.92 -2.03
CA SER A 181 -3.03 11.17 -1.42
C SER A 181 -3.95 10.55 -2.46
N GLY A 182 -4.37 11.31 -3.48
CA GLY A 182 -5.20 10.81 -4.56
C GLY A 182 -4.53 9.74 -5.42
N ARG A 183 -3.20 9.72 -5.52
CA ARG A 183 -2.45 8.67 -6.23
C ARG A 183 -2.44 7.37 -5.42
N LEU A 184 -2.20 7.45 -4.11
CA LEU A 184 -2.30 6.32 -3.20
C LEU A 184 -3.71 5.72 -3.19
N MET A 185 -4.74 6.55 -3.05
CA MET A 185 -6.14 6.09 -3.08
C MET A 185 -6.50 5.42 -4.40
N GLY A 186 -6.05 5.98 -5.54
CA GLY A 186 -6.26 5.36 -6.84
C GLY A 186 -5.55 4.01 -7.00
N PHE A 187 -4.40 3.81 -6.35
CA PHE A 187 -3.74 2.52 -6.32
C PHE A 187 -4.50 1.51 -5.45
N ILE A 188 -4.96 1.94 -4.28
CA ILE A 188 -5.78 1.10 -3.40
C ILE A 188 -7.04 0.61 -4.14
N ASP A 189 -7.74 1.51 -4.81
CA ASP A 189 -8.98 1.20 -5.54
C ASP A 189 -8.77 0.24 -6.73
N ASN A 190 -7.65 0.38 -7.46
CA ASN A 190 -7.46 -0.33 -8.73
C ASN A 190 -6.51 -1.53 -8.65
N VAL A 191 -5.68 -1.64 -7.61
CA VAL A 191 -4.60 -2.64 -7.55
C VAL A 191 -4.57 -3.40 -6.23
N ALA A 192 -4.79 -2.71 -5.09
CA ALA A 192 -4.65 -3.38 -3.80
C ALA A 192 -5.63 -4.56 -3.66
N PRO A 193 -5.22 -5.66 -3.00
CA PRO A 193 -6.12 -6.78 -2.73
C PRO A 193 -7.34 -6.34 -1.90
N SER A 194 -8.51 -6.78 -2.32
CA SER A 194 -9.79 -6.58 -1.62
C SER A 194 -10.15 -7.81 -0.78
N ALA A 195 -11.23 -7.72 0.00
CA ALA A 195 -11.70 -8.84 0.82
C ALA A 195 -11.96 -10.13 0.01
N ILE A 196 -12.41 -10.00 -1.25
CA ILE A 196 -12.67 -11.17 -2.13
C ILE A 196 -11.36 -11.83 -2.58
N ASP A 197 -10.29 -11.06 -2.71
CA ASP A 197 -8.98 -11.57 -3.13
C ASP A 197 -8.26 -12.32 -2.00
N MET A 198 -8.66 -12.07 -0.74
CA MET A 198 -7.99 -12.66 0.42
C MET A 198 -8.32 -14.15 0.60
N PRO A 199 -7.38 -14.93 1.17
CA PRO A 199 -7.65 -16.32 1.51
C PRO A 199 -8.86 -16.44 2.45
N ALA A 200 -9.58 -17.57 2.35
CA ALA A 200 -10.66 -17.86 3.28
C ALA A 200 -10.15 -17.86 4.73
N GLU A 201 -10.89 -17.23 5.62
CA GLU A 201 -10.63 -17.32 7.06
C GLU A 201 -10.88 -18.75 7.55
N ILE A 202 -10.19 -19.16 8.61
CA ILE A 202 -10.30 -20.49 9.19
C ILE A 202 -10.96 -20.40 10.56
N ALA A 203 -12.12 -21.01 10.73
CA ALA A 203 -12.81 -21.11 12.03
C ALA A 203 -12.07 -22.10 12.97
N GLU A 204 -12.43 -22.09 14.26
CA GLU A 204 -11.83 -22.97 15.27
C GLU A 204 -12.04 -24.47 14.93
N ASP A 205 -13.18 -24.82 14.36
CA ASP A 205 -13.51 -26.17 13.89
C ASP A 205 -12.86 -26.53 12.55
N LYS A 206 -11.95 -25.68 12.04
CA LYS A 206 -11.27 -25.77 10.74
C LYS A 206 -12.15 -25.57 9.52
N THR A 207 -13.39 -25.10 9.69
CA THR A 207 -14.25 -24.70 8.57
C THR A 207 -13.63 -23.52 7.84
N LEU A 208 -13.55 -23.60 6.51
CA LEU A 208 -13.12 -22.50 5.66
C LEU A 208 -14.28 -21.52 5.45
N LEU A 209 -14.03 -20.25 5.71
CA LEU A 209 -14.97 -19.14 5.59
C LEU A 209 -14.52 -18.21 4.45
N PRO A 210 -14.86 -18.54 3.19
CA PRO A 210 -14.54 -17.67 2.06
C PRO A 210 -15.37 -16.39 2.10
N CYS A 211 -14.83 -15.30 1.60
CA CYS A 211 -15.58 -14.06 1.39
C CYS A 211 -16.61 -14.30 0.27
N ASN A 212 -17.87 -14.53 0.66
CA ASN A 212 -18.97 -14.76 -0.28
C ASN A 212 -20.16 -13.86 0.08
N PRO A 213 -20.41 -12.78 -0.70
CA PRO A 213 -21.50 -11.83 -0.42
C PRO A 213 -22.89 -12.45 -0.39
N THR A 214 -23.10 -13.56 -1.12
CA THR A 214 -24.38 -14.27 -1.19
C THR A 214 -24.45 -15.49 -0.28
N GLY A 215 -23.40 -15.73 0.50
CA GLY A 215 -23.31 -16.86 1.43
C GLY A 215 -24.02 -16.60 2.76
N PRO A 216 -23.95 -17.56 3.70
CA PRO A 216 -24.41 -17.36 5.07
C PRO A 216 -23.69 -16.18 5.73
N THR A 217 -24.41 -15.41 6.53
CA THR A 217 -23.80 -14.28 7.26
C THR A 217 -22.89 -14.79 8.37
N VAL A 218 -21.62 -14.42 8.29
CA VAL A 218 -20.60 -14.71 9.29
C VAL A 218 -19.94 -13.43 9.74
N LEU A 219 -19.94 -13.16 11.05
CA LEU A 219 -19.42 -11.97 11.67
C LEU A 219 -18.23 -12.29 12.57
N PHE A 220 -17.16 -11.54 12.42
CA PHE A 220 -16.01 -11.58 13.33
C PHE A 220 -16.03 -10.35 14.25
N PHE A 221 -16.35 -10.55 15.53
CA PHE A 221 -16.36 -9.49 16.54
C PHE A 221 -14.93 -9.29 17.06
N TYR A 222 -14.38 -8.08 16.93
CA TYR A 222 -12.97 -7.83 17.25
C TYR A 222 -12.76 -6.77 18.34
N LYS A 223 -13.81 -5.98 18.69
CA LYS A 223 -13.69 -4.91 19.67
C LYS A 223 -15.04 -4.58 20.30
N THR A 224 -15.04 -4.30 21.59
CA THR A 224 -16.19 -3.72 22.29
C THR A 224 -15.74 -2.54 23.13
N ILE A 225 -16.44 -1.42 23.02
CA ILE A 225 -16.23 -0.22 23.84
C ILE A 225 -17.53 0.17 24.54
N ILE A 226 -17.40 0.98 25.59
CA ILE A 226 -18.53 1.60 26.26
C ILE A 226 -18.47 3.10 26.03
N GLU A 227 -19.46 3.62 25.32
CA GLU A 227 -19.60 5.06 25.07
C GLU A 227 -20.62 5.65 26.04
N PRO A 228 -20.31 6.77 26.72
CA PRO A 228 -21.19 7.33 27.75
C PRO A 228 -22.61 7.62 27.29
N HIS A 229 -22.80 8.01 26.04
CA HIS A 229 -24.10 8.39 25.48
C HIS A 229 -24.77 7.33 24.61
N LEU A 230 -24.00 6.35 24.11
CA LEU A 230 -24.50 5.30 23.20
C LEU A 230 -24.54 3.92 23.85
N GLY A 231 -23.94 3.78 25.04
CA GLY A 231 -23.86 2.49 25.73
C GLY A 231 -22.77 1.58 25.14
N LYS A 232 -23.05 0.30 25.10
CA LYS A 232 -22.11 -0.73 24.62
C LYS A 232 -22.12 -0.79 23.09
N LEU A 233 -20.97 -0.49 22.45
CA LEU A 233 -20.73 -0.61 21.03
C LEU A 233 -19.82 -1.79 20.76
N THR A 234 -20.25 -2.69 19.89
CA THR A 234 -19.46 -3.86 19.47
C THR A 234 -19.17 -3.75 17.98
N PHE A 235 -17.87 -3.78 17.64
CA PHE A 235 -17.39 -3.71 16.28
C PHE A 235 -17.18 -5.11 15.71
N PHE A 236 -17.57 -5.28 14.47
CA PHE A 236 -17.40 -6.55 13.75
C PHE A 236 -16.97 -6.35 12.29
N LYS A 237 -16.34 -7.36 11.73
CA LYS A 237 -16.11 -7.50 10.29
C LYS A 237 -17.09 -8.54 9.75
N VAL A 238 -17.71 -8.25 8.62
CA VAL A 238 -18.51 -9.23 7.87
C VAL A 238 -17.53 -10.07 7.04
N LEU A 239 -17.43 -11.35 7.35
CA LEU A 239 -16.55 -12.29 6.62
C LEU A 239 -17.28 -12.91 5.44
N SER A 240 -18.60 -13.14 5.54
CA SER A 240 -19.44 -13.71 4.50
C SER A 240 -20.88 -13.21 4.68
N GLY A 241 -21.67 -13.22 3.62
CA GLY A 241 -23.05 -12.75 3.63
C GLY A 241 -23.16 -11.24 3.77
N GLU A 242 -24.34 -10.80 4.24
CA GLU A 242 -24.65 -9.38 4.46
C GLU A 242 -25.38 -9.16 5.78
N VAL A 243 -25.29 -7.93 6.30
CA VAL A 243 -26.07 -7.47 7.45
C VAL A 243 -27.08 -6.44 6.95
N ILE A 244 -28.36 -6.74 7.16
CA ILE A 244 -29.47 -5.85 6.78
C ILE A 244 -29.98 -5.17 8.06
N ALA A 245 -30.21 -3.84 8.01
CA ALA A 245 -30.77 -3.05 9.10
C ALA A 245 -32.29 -3.24 9.21
#